data_538dbcb6f55f323b0b6a7bd82e765e36
#
_entry.id   538dbcb6f55f323b0b6a7bd82e765e36
#
_cell.length_a   1.000
_cell.length_b   1.000
_cell.length_c   1.000
_cell.angle_alpha   90.00
_cell.angle_beta   90.00
_cell.angle_gamma   90.00
#
_symmetry.space_group_name_H-M   'P 1'
#
loop_
_entity.id
_entity.type
_entity.pdbx_description
1 polymer ?
#
loop_
_entity_poly.entity_id
_entity_poly.type
_entity_poly.pdbx_seq_one_letter_code
_entity_poly.pdbx_strand_id
1 'polypeptide(L)'
;WMMHEAIKDRPDDMIIGMHMCRGNFRSTHAAEGAYDLAADAIFNKTGVDIFLMEYDTERAGGLEPLRLLSRGKQRVLPGFITTKKSELEGMETLKRQVDEASKFVDMDQLGVAPQCGFASTEEGNNVTFDDQRRKLELVVKVAEDLWGEV
;
A
#
# COMPACT_ATOMS: atom_id res chain seq x y z
N TRP A 1 11.05 17.53 0.28
CA TRP A 1 12.35 17.98 -0.22
C TRP A 1 13.37 16.83 -0.27
N MET A 2 13.71 16.16 0.84
CA MET A 2 14.74 15.10 0.87
C MET A 2 14.50 13.98 -0.16
N MET A 3 13.29 13.41 -0.24
CA MET A 3 12.97 12.37 -1.24
C MET A 3 13.17 12.88 -2.66
N HIS A 4 12.63 14.04 -2.98
CA HIS A 4 12.79 14.64 -4.30
C HIS A 4 14.27 14.84 -4.66
N GLU A 5 15.08 15.40 -3.76
CA GLU A 5 16.52 15.60 -4.00
C GLU A 5 17.28 14.29 -4.18
N ALA A 6 16.86 13.22 -3.48
CA ALA A 6 17.50 11.90 -3.59
C ALA A 6 17.28 11.22 -4.95
N ILE A 7 16.19 11.55 -5.64
CA ILE A 7 15.80 10.84 -6.88
C ILE A 7 15.70 11.75 -8.12
N LYS A 8 15.97 13.04 -7.99
CA LYS A 8 15.79 14.02 -9.09
C LYS A 8 16.65 13.74 -10.32
N ASP A 9 17.82 13.13 -10.14
CA ASP A 9 18.77 12.82 -11.20
C ASP A 9 18.71 11.35 -11.65
N ARG A 10 17.59 10.63 -11.32
CA ARG A 10 17.38 9.25 -11.74
C ARG A 10 17.26 9.15 -13.27
N PRO A 11 17.63 8.02 -13.89
CA PRO A 11 17.33 7.76 -15.29
C PRO A 11 15.83 7.90 -15.60
N ASP A 12 15.48 8.38 -16.79
CA ASP A 12 14.09 8.66 -17.18
C ASP A 12 13.19 7.41 -17.18
N ASP A 13 13.78 6.22 -17.40
CA ASP A 13 13.11 4.93 -17.42
C ASP A 13 13.06 4.24 -16.03
N MET A 14 13.65 4.84 -15.00
CA MET A 14 13.66 4.29 -13.65
C MET A 14 12.37 4.61 -12.92
N ILE A 15 11.61 3.57 -12.56
CA ILE A 15 10.41 3.66 -11.73
C ILE A 15 10.81 3.58 -10.26
N ILE A 16 10.36 4.54 -9.45
CA ILE A 16 10.60 4.60 -8.00
C ILE A 16 9.32 4.29 -7.24
N GLY A 17 9.38 3.25 -6.42
CA GLY A 17 8.35 2.94 -5.43
C GLY A 17 8.74 3.42 -4.03
N MET A 18 7.78 3.87 -3.24
CA MET A 18 7.98 4.26 -1.85
C MET A 18 6.96 3.58 -0.94
N HIS A 19 7.47 2.92 0.11
CA HIS A 19 6.62 2.37 1.16
C HIS A 19 6.39 3.41 2.28
N MET A 20 5.12 3.59 2.64
CA MET A 20 4.69 4.47 3.73
C MET A 20 4.27 3.64 4.94
N CYS A 21 5.27 3.34 5.78
CA CYS A 21 5.10 2.50 6.97
C CYS A 21 4.61 3.30 8.18
N ARG A 22 3.86 2.63 9.08
CA ARG A 22 3.53 3.11 10.43
C ARG A 22 4.21 2.29 11.53
N GLY A 23 5.23 1.54 11.17
CA GLY A 23 5.98 0.65 12.05
C GLY A 23 5.44 -0.78 12.05
N ASN A 24 6.37 -1.71 12.14
CA ASN A 24 6.08 -3.13 12.28
C ASN A 24 7.19 -3.78 13.11
N PHE A 25 7.00 -3.81 14.41
CA PHE A 25 7.87 -4.52 15.34
C PHE A 25 7.07 -5.63 16.02
N ARG A 26 7.41 -6.89 15.75
CA ARG A 26 6.73 -8.08 16.30
C ARG A 26 5.20 -7.97 16.18
N SER A 27 4.71 -7.65 15.00
CA SER A 27 3.29 -7.43 14.70
C SER A 27 2.65 -6.19 15.36
N THR A 28 3.45 -5.26 15.88
CA THR A 28 2.97 -4.03 16.52
C THR A 28 3.33 -2.80 15.69
N HIS A 29 2.38 -1.89 15.50
CA HIS A 29 2.63 -0.60 14.87
C HIS A 29 3.22 0.41 15.86
N ALA A 30 3.95 1.41 15.37
CA ALA A 30 4.58 2.46 16.18
C ALA A 30 3.85 3.80 16.12
N ALA A 31 3.01 4.02 15.08
CA ALA A 31 2.32 5.27 14.87
C ALA A 31 0.89 5.04 14.35
N GLU A 32 0.03 6.02 14.59
CA GLU A 32 -1.32 6.12 14.07
C GLU A 32 -1.52 7.47 13.38
N GLY A 33 -2.50 7.57 12.52
CA GLY A 33 -2.89 8.82 11.87
C GLY A 33 -3.21 8.65 10.39
N ALA A 34 -4.13 9.47 9.94
CA ALA A 34 -4.52 9.57 8.54
C ALA A 34 -3.43 10.25 7.69
N TYR A 35 -3.49 10.06 6.39
CA TYR A 35 -2.56 10.68 5.45
C TYR A 35 -2.92 12.13 5.08
N ASP A 36 -4.08 12.63 5.50
CA ASP A 36 -4.65 13.92 5.08
C ASP A 36 -3.69 15.08 5.15
N LEU A 37 -2.98 15.23 6.26
CA LEU A 37 -2.06 16.35 6.48
C LEU A 37 -0.80 16.30 5.59
N ALA A 38 -0.41 15.13 5.14
CA ALA A 38 0.83 14.91 4.39
C ALA A 38 0.60 14.54 2.92
N ALA A 39 -0.63 14.23 2.52
CA ALA A 39 -0.96 13.67 1.22
C ALA A 39 -0.47 14.52 0.04
N ASP A 40 -0.64 15.85 0.08
CA ASP A 40 -0.14 16.73 -0.97
C ASP A 40 1.40 16.67 -1.08
N ALA A 41 2.09 16.66 0.04
CA ALA A 41 3.54 16.56 0.04
C ALA A 41 4.01 15.18 -0.45
N ILE A 42 3.31 14.11 -0.04
CA ILE A 42 3.61 12.73 -0.43
C ILE A 42 3.43 12.58 -1.94
N PHE A 43 2.26 12.88 -2.47
CA PHE A 43 1.93 12.61 -3.87
C PHE A 43 2.54 13.61 -4.84
N ASN A 44 2.61 14.90 -4.48
CA ASN A 44 2.94 15.96 -5.43
C ASN A 44 4.34 16.55 -5.27
N LYS A 45 5.08 16.23 -4.18
CA LYS A 45 6.40 16.86 -3.93
C LYS A 45 7.55 15.87 -3.77
N THR A 46 7.29 14.56 -3.81
CA THR A 46 8.35 13.54 -3.69
C THR A 46 8.98 13.17 -5.02
N GLY A 47 8.22 13.19 -6.12
CA GLY A 47 8.65 12.70 -7.41
C GLY A 47 8.61 11.18 -7.56
N VAL A 48 7.94 10.47 -6.64
CA VAL A 48 7.75 9.02 -6.62
C VAL A 48 6.65 8.61 -7.60
N ASP A 49 6.78 7.42 -8.21
CA ASP A 49 5.85 6.90 -9.20
C ASP A 49 4.84 5.93 -8.60
N ILE A 50 5.25 5.14 -7.61
CA ILE A 50 4.41 4.10 -6.98
C ILE A 50 4.41 4.27 -5.47
N PHE A 51 3.24 4.37 -4.87
CA PHE A 51 3.05 4.47 -3.42
C PHE A 51 2.47 3.18 -2.85
N LEU A 52 3.22 2.52 -1.96
CA LEU A 52 2.76 1.38 -1.18
C LEU A 52 2.37 1.90 0.22
N MET A 53 1.07 1.96 0.48
CA MET A 53 0.52 2.62 1.68
C MET A 53 -0.17 1.60 2.60
N GLU A 54 -0.32 1.91 3.87
CA GLU A 54 -1.02 1.06 4.83
C GLU A 54 -2.46 1.52 5.03
N TYR A 55 -3.43 0.65 4.71
CA TYR A 55 -4.87 0.88 4.86
C TYR A 55 -5.60 -0.34 5.43
N ASP A 56 -4.97 -1.08 6.35
CA ASP A 56 -5.53 -2.31 6.94
C ASP A 56 -6.62 -2.08 7.98
N THR A 57 -6.63 -0.93 8.60
CA THR A 57 -7.54 -0.60 9.72
C THR A 57 -7.93 0.87 9.72
N GLU A 58 -8.95 1.22 10.51
CA GLU A 58 -9.44 2.59 10.69
C GLU A 58 -8.37 3.57 11.18
N ARG A 59 -7.31 3.09 11.84
CA ARG A 59 -6.17 3.92 12.26
C ARG A 59 -5.43 4.61 11.11
N ALA A 60 -5.58 4.08 9.89
CA ALA A 60 -4.99 4.66 8.69
C ALA A 60 -5.74 5.89 8.18
N GLY A 61 -6.95 6.16 8.70
CA GLY A 61 -7.86 7.17 8.18
C GLY A 61 -8.61 6.71 6.94
N GLY A 62 -9.31 7.62 6.29
CA GLY A 62 -10.06 7.35 5.06
C GLY A 62 -9.20 7.33 3.81
N LEU A 63 -9.83 6.99 2.70
CA LEU A 63 -9.20 6.91 1.37
C LEU A 63 -9.25 8.24 0.60
N GLU A 64 -9.93 9.27 1.14
CA GLU A 64 -10.09 10.58 0.51
C GLU A 64 -8.77 11.26 0.11
N PRO A 65 -7.65 11.11 0.84
CA PRO A 65 -6.37 11.67 0.42
C PRO A 65 -5.89 11.20 -0.95
N LEU A 66 -6.32 10.01 -1.40
CA LEU A 66 -5.96 9.45 -2.71
C LEU A 66 -6.40 10.33 -3.88
N ARG A 67 -7.43 11.19 -3.72
CA ARG A 67 -7.85 12.16 -4.73
C ARG A 67 -6.75 13.14 -5.17
N LEU A 68 -5.69 13.26 -4.37
CA LEU A 68 -4.54 14.13 -4.66
C LEU A 68 -3.47 13.46 -5.52
N LEU A 69 -3.63 12.17 -5.83
CA LEU A 69 -2.75 11.44 -6.73
C LEU A 69 -2.83 12.03 -8.14
N SER A 70 -1.70 12.19 -8.81
CA SER A 70 -1.65 12.72 -10.18
C SER A 70 -2.22 11.71 -11.16
N ARG A 71 -3.32 12.07 -11.83
CA ARG A 71 -4.00 11.18 -12.79
C ARG A 71 -3.09 10.71 -13.92
N GLY A 72 -3.15 9.41 -14.21
CA GLY A 72 -2.46 8.77 -15.32
C GLY A 72 -0.92 8.68 -15.20
N LYS A 73 -0.34 9.13 -14.08
CA LYS A 73 1.12 9.17 -13.91
C LYS A 73 1.62 8.32 -12.76
N GLN A 74 0.92 8.34 -11.65
CA GLN A 74 1.32 7.66 -10.41
C GLN A 74 0.41 6.47 -10.16
N ARG A 75 0.89 5.52 -9.41
CA ARG A 75 0.11 4.37 -8.93
C ARG A 75 0.13 4.33 -7.42
N VAL A 76 -0.94 3.81 -6.85
CA VAL A 76 -1.04 3.54 -5.42
C VAL A 76 -1.49 2.10 -5.19
N LEU A 77 -0.81 1.44 -4.27
CA LEU A 77 -1.15 0.10 -3.81
C LEU A 77 -1.55 0.21 -2.34
N PRO A 78 -2.86 0.39 -2.05
CA PRO A 78 -3.35 0.39 -0.68
C PRO A 78 -3.13 -1.00 -0.06
N GLY A 79 -2.36 -1.05 1.01
CA GLY A 79 -2.06 -2.28 1.74
C GLY A 79 -3.23 -2.69 2.63
N PHE A 80 -4.26 -3.26 2.03
CA PHE A 80 -5.45 -3.75 2.74
C PHE A 80 -5.20 -5.10 3.44
N ILE A 81 -4.14 -5.82 3.05
CA ILE A 81 -3.80 -7.13 3.59
C ILE A 81 -2.73 -6.97 4.66
N THR A 82 -3.09 -7.25 5.91
CA THR A 82 -2.13 -7.10 7.02
C THR A 82 -1.06 -8.19 7.00
N THR A 83 0.16 -7.80 7.30
CA THR A 83 1.30 -8.71 7.51
C THR A 83 1.54 -9.02 8.99
N LYS A 84 0.69 -8.51 9.87
CA LYS A 84 0.86 -8.57 11.33
C LYS A 84 0.09 -9.73 11.98
N LYS A 85 -0.88 -10.30 11.26
CA LYS A 85 -1.76 -11.38 11.75
C LYS A 85 -1.88 -12.48 10.71
N SER A 86 -2.11 -13.71 11.17
CA SER A 86 -2.24 -14.91 10.33
C SER A 86 -3.59 -15.03 9.63
N GLU A 87 -4.64 -14.39 10.17
CA GLU A 87 -5.98 -14.45 9.58
C GLU A 87 -5.98 -13.86 8.17
N LEU A 88 -6.64 -14.55 7.24
CA LEU A 88 -6.85 -14.06 5.88
C LEU A 88 -8.01 -13.07 5.86
N GLU A 89 -7.82 -12.00 5.14
CA GLU A 89 -8.88 -11.07 4.79
C GLU A 89 -9.87 -11.72 3.83
N GLY A 90 -11.16 -11.36 3.96
CA GLY A 90 -12.19 -11.88 3.05
C GLY A 90 -12.08 -11.23 1.66
N MET A 91 -12.14 -12.05 0.60
CA MET A 91 -12.10 -11.60 -0.80
C MET A 91 -13.09 -10.45 -1.07
N GLU A 92 -14.35 -10.61 -0.67
CA GLU A 92 -15.40 -9.61 -0.88
C GLU A 92 -15.14 -8.31 -0.11
N THR A 93 -14.45 -8.39 1.04
CA THR A 93 -14.04 -7.21 1.79
C THR A 93 -12.96 -6.44 1.05
N LEU A 94 -11.96 -7.15 0.53
CA LEU A 94 -10.87 -6.55 -0.26
C LEU A 94 -11.41 -5.90 -1.54
N LYS A 95 -12.30 -6.58 -2.26
CA LYS A 95 -12.95 -6.04 -3.46
C LYS A 95 -13.71 -4.75 -3.16
N ARG A 96 -14.48 -4.73 -2.07
CA ARG A 96 -15.20 -3.54 -1.63
C ARG A 96 -14.25 -2.40 -1.26
N GLN A 97 -13.11 -2.69 -0.62
CA GLN A 97 -12.10 -1.67 -0.30
C GLN A 97 -11.45 -1.08 -1.57
N VAL A 98 -11.20 -1.90 -2.57
CA VAL A 98 -10.71 -1.43 -3.88
C VAL A 98 -11.79 -0.60 -4.59
N ASP A 99 -13.06 -1.02 -4.56
CA ASP A 99 -14.18 -0.25 -5.10
C ASP A 99 -14.32 1.12 -4.39
N GLU A 100 -14.18 1.18 -3.08
CA GLU A 100 -14.15 2.46 -2.35
C GLU A 100 -12.95 3.34 -2.76
N ALA A 101 -11.76 2.75 -2.95
CA ALA A 101 -10.59 3.48 -3.41
C ALA A 101 -10.77 4.03 -4.85
N SER A 102 -11.46 3.28 -5.71
CA SER A 102 -11.71 3.66 -7.11
C SER A 102 -12.60 4.91 -7.26
N LYS A 103 -13.28 5.33 -6.21
CA LYS A 103 -14.02 6.61 -6.18
C LYS A 103 -13.10 7.83 -6.18
N PHE A 104 -11.84 7.65 -5.80
CA PHE A 104 -10.84 8.71 -5.69
C PHE A 104 -9.73 8.61 -6.72
N VAL A 105 -9.46 7.41 -7.23
CA VAL A 105 -8.34 7.09 -8.15
C VAL A 105 -8.82 6.14 -9.23
N ASP A 106 -8.39 6.36 -10.45
CA ASP A 106 -8.76 5.50 -11.58
C ASP A 106 -8.23 4.07 -11.38
N MET A 107 -8.97 3.05 -11.81
CA MET A 107 -8.64 1.63 -11.59
C MET A 107 -7.27 1.21 -12.16
N ASP A 108 -6.82 1.84 -13.25
CA ASP A 108 -5.50 1.60 -13.85
C ASP A 108 -4.33 2.19 -13.04
N GLN A 109 -4.63 3.05 -12.07
CA GLN A 109 -3.67 3.59 -11.10
C GLN A 109 -3.72 2.87 -9.75
N LEU A 110 -4.71 1.98 -9.53
CA LEU A 110 -4.83 1.18 -8.32
C LEU A 110 -4.13 -0.17 -8.48
N GLY A 111 -3.66 -0.70 -7.37
CA GLY A 111 -3.22 -2.08 -7.24
C GLY A 111 -3.56 -2.61 -5.86
N VAL A 112 -3.26 -3.87 -5.61
CA VAL A 112 -3.43 -4.51 -4.31
C VAL A 112 -2.08 -4.99 -3.80
N ALA A 113 -1.83 -4.79 -2.52
CA ALA A 113 -0.60 -5.22 -1.87
C ALA A 113 -0.85 -5.61 -0.41
N PRO A 114 0.02 -6.43 0.19
CA PRO A 114 0.14 -6.47 1.63
C PRO A 114 0.76 -5.16 2.14
N GLN A 115 0.87 -5.02 3.45
CA GLN A 115 1.49 -3.86 4.10
C GLN A 115 3.03 -3.93 4.08
N CYS A 116 3.66 -3.79 5.26
CA CYS A 116 5.08 -4.04 5.47
C CYS A 116 5.47 -5.48 5.10
N GLY A 117 6.76 -5.82 5.17
CA GLY A 117 7.18 -7.22 5.08
C GLY A 117 6.64 -8.10 6.22
N PHE A 118 6.67 -9.39 6.04
CA PHE A 118 6.23 -10.39 7.03
C PHE A 118 7.22 -10.58 8.18
N ALA A 119 8.41 -10.01 8.07
CA ALA A 119 9.44 -10.00 9.10
C ALA A 119 10.24 -8.69 8.95
N SER A 120 9.70 -7.59 9.44
CA SER A 120 10.34 -6.27 9.32
C SER A 120 11.54 -6.08 10.24
N THR A 121 11.72 -6.98 11.21
CA THR A 121 12.88 -7.07 12.11
C THR A 121 13.31 -8.53 12.27
N GLU A 122 14.45 -8.78 12.92
CA GLU A 122 14.97 -10.14 13.16
C GLU A 122 14.01 -11.02 13.95
N GLU A 123 13.18 -10.43 14.83
CA GLU A 123 12.19 -11.17 15.62
C GLU A 123 11.02 -11.67 14.78
N GLY A 124 10.81 -11.09 13.59
CA GLY A 124 9.69 -11.43 12.72
C GLY A 124 8.33 -10.98 13.25
N ASN A 125 7.28 -11.36 12.53
CA ASN A 125 5.91 -11.15 12.91
C ASN A 125 5.29 -12.46 13.42
N ASN A 126 4.12 -12.37 14.06
CA ASN A 126 3.34 -13.52 14.51
C ASN A 126 2.60 -14.19 13.34
N VAL A 127 3.35 -14.55 12.30
CA VAL A 127 2.86 -15.22 11.08
C VAL A 127 3.85 -16.31 10.68
N THR A 128 3.35 -17.45 10.23
CA THR A 128 4.17 -18.54 9.72
C THR A 128 4.49 -18.35 8.23
N PHE A 129 5.44 -19.11 7.68
CA PHE A 129 5.67 -19.15 6.25
C PHE A 129 4.44 -19.56 5.46
N ASP A 130 3.62 -20.45 6.00
CA ASP A 130 2.38 -20.87 5.36
C ASP A 130 1.32 -19.75 5.35
N ASP A 131 1.24 -18.97 6.44
CA ASP A 131 0.40 -17.77 6.48
C ASP A 131 0.85 -16.73 5.45
N GLN A 132 2.15 -16.48 5.35
CA GLN A 132 2.73 -15.59 4.35
C GLN A 132 2.35 -16.06 2.93
N ARG A 133 2.55 -17.34 2.62
CA ARG A 133 2.21 -17.92 1.32
C ARG A 133 0.73 -17.72 1.00
N ARG A 134 -0.17 -18.05 1.93
CA ARG A 134 -1.62 -17.89 1.76
C ARG A 134 -2.03 -16.42 1.53
N LYS A 135 -1.38 -15.48 2.22
CA LYS A 135 -1.64 -14.05 2.03
C LYS A 135 -1.16 -13.56 0.66
N LEU A 136 0.00 -14.01 0.19
CA LEU A 136 0.48 -13.70 -1.15
C LEU A 136 -0.40 -14.33 -2.25
N GLU A 137 -0.86 -15.56 -2.06
CA GLU A 137 -1.85 -16.19 -2.94
C GLU A 137 -3.17 -15.40 -2.97
N LEU A 138 -3.59 -14.83 -1.84
CA LEU A 138 -4.77 -13.96 -1.78
C LEU A 138 -4.57 -12.67 -2.58
N VAL A 139 -3.40 -12.04 -2.49
CA VAL A 139 -3.06 -10.85 -3.31
C VAL A 139 -3.23 -11.16 -4.79
N VAL A 140 -2.63 -12.28 -5.26
CA VAL A 140 -2.71 -12.71 -6.66
C VAL A 140 -4.16 -12.93 -7.08
N LYS A 141 -4.94 -13.68 -6.29
CA LYS A 141 -6.36 -13.96 -6.59
C LYS A 141 -7.21 -12.70 -6.66
N VAL A 142 -6.99 -11.74 -5.77
CA VAL A 142 -7.71 -10.45 -5.80
C VAL A 142 -7.34 -9.67 -7.06
N ALA A 143 -6.05 -9.65 -7.43
CA ALA A 143 -5.58 -8.95 -8.61
C ALA A 143 -6.14 -9.59 -9.90
N GLU A 144 -6.10 -10.92 -10.03
CA GLU A 144 -6.69 -11.64 -11.15
C GLU A 144 -8.20 -11.36 -11.31
N ASP A 145 -8.92 -11.33 -10.19
CA ASP A 145 -10.38 -11.12 -10.19
C ASP A 145 -10.76 -9.67 -10.56
N LEU A 146 -9.93 -8.68 -10.22
CA LEU A 146 -10.20 -7.26 -10.46
C LEU A 146 -9.65 -6.74 -11.78
N TRP A 147 -8.48 -7.24 -12.23
CA TRP A 147 -7.79 -6.74 -13.43
C TRP A 147 -7.59 -7.81 -14.52
N GLY A 148 -7.89 -9.07 -14.24
CA GLY A 148 -7.88 -10.17 -15.22
C GLY A 148 -6.53 -10.87 -15.39
N GLU A 149 -5.42 -10.13 -15.27
CA GLU A 149 -4.05 -10.66 -15.36
C GLU A 149 -3.14 -10.02 -14.32
N VAL A 150 -2.08 -10.73 -13.90
CA VAL A 150 -1.10 -10.29 -12.90
C VAL A 150 0.30 -10.37 -13.49
#